data_70be497a9df51bd897635f029bba8219
#
_entry.id   70be497a9df51bd897635f029bba8219
#
_cell.length_a   1.000
_cell.length_b   1.000
_cell.length_c   1.000
_cell.angle_alpha   90.00
_cell.angle_beta   90.00
_cell.angle_gamma   90.00
#
_symmetry.space_group_name_H-M   'P 1'
#
loop_
_entity.id
_entity.type
_entity.pdbx_description
1 polymer ?
#
loop_
_entity_poly.entity_id
_entity_poly.type
_entity_poly.pdbx_seq_one_letter_code
_entity_poly.pdbx_strand_id
1 'polypeptide(L)'
;SFGLLMLTLLAFSFFSCSDKVDESNIYVFNGKSIADYIKEDPDLSYYYFMLQHAKSGKKGSTMDHLLEARGNYTVFVPTNNAVQHYLDSIFSTPNYDINQTPDSVAQDIVFNSIIDSEHNEAYKTTSFQEGTIDYKTMADRFATVTFGTNDTTGKVRIFIDAFSEITSADNEAENGWMHVVNRVVMPYSSTLPDLIAGQDNLLIFSHLLFTTNWKDSLQAIRDE
;
A
#
# COMPACT_ATOMS: atom_id res chain seq x y z
N SER A 1 53.81 33.74 37.93
CA SER A 1 52.61 34.25 37.18
C SER A 1 52.17 33.32 36.05
N PHE A 2 53.01 32.37 35.64
CA PHE A 2 52.63 31.41 34.56
C PHE A 2 51.70 30.31 35.02
N GLY A 3 51.75 29.90 36.29
CA GLY A 3 50.89 28.85 36.86
C GLY A 3 49.42 29.27 37.07
N LEU A 4 49.20 30.59 37.32
CA LEU A 4 47.84 31.13 37.51
C LEU A 4 47.08 31.28 36.19
N LEU A 5 47.80 31.50 35.08
CA LEU A 5 47.22 31.58 33.72
C LEU A 5 46.80 30.20 33.19
N MET A 6 47.53 29.16 33.56
CA MET A 6 47.23 27.78 33.14
C MET A 6 46.04 27.19 33.91
N LEU A 7 45.81 27.60 35.17
CA LEU A 7 44.69 27.18 35.99
C LEU A 7 43.36 27.77 35.54
N THR A 8 43.38 28.98 34.95
CA THR A 8 42.18 29.65 34.42
C THR A 8 41.75 29.09 33.06
N LEU A 9 42.69 28.51 32.28
CA LEU A 9 42.35 27.84 31.00
C LEU A 9 41.67 26.47 31.20
N LEU A 10 41.92 25.78 32.31
CA LEU A 10 41.26 24.48 32.59
C LEU A 10 39.83 24.60 33.12
N ALA A 11 39.41 25.79 33.58
CA ALA A 11 38.08 26.02 34.15
C ALA A 11 36.97 26.24 33.07
N PHE A 12 37.37 26.46 31.81
CA PHE A 12 36.38 26.70 30.72
C PHE A 12 35.95 25.47 29.91
N SER A 13 36.44 24.28 30.27
CA SER A 13 36.20 23.07 29.49
C SER A 13 34.94 22.27 29.90
N PHE A 14 34.14 22.75 30.85
CA PHE A 14 32.97 22.03 31.36
C PHE A 14 31.62 22.71 31.07
N PHE A 15 31.56 23.65 30.14
CA PHE A 15 30.25 23.98 29.58
C PHE A 15 29.89 22.94 28.52
N SER A 16 29.58 21.73 28.99
CA SER A 16 28.80 20.78 28.21
C SER A 16 27.43 21.44 28.03
N CYS A 17 27.13 21.86 26.83
CA CYS A 17 25.77 22.17 26.40
C CYS A 17 24.96 20.88 26.64
N SER A 18 24.21 20.80 27.71
CA SER A 18 23.11 19.85 27.77
C SER A 18 22.01 20.44 26.91
N ASP A 19 22.06 20.16 25.61
CA ASP A 19 20.88 20.31 24.77
C ASP A 19 19.80 19.42 25.41
N LYS A 20 18.97 20.01 26.25
CA LYS A 20 17.71 19.39 26.62
C LYS A 20 16.95 19.31 25.33
N VAL A 21 16.86 18.10 24.77
CA VAL A 21 15.92 17.82 23.71
C VAL A 21 14.56 18.30 24.24
N ASP A 22 13.97 19.25 23.55
CA ASP A 22 12.62 19.72 23.88
C ASP A 22 11.65 18.59 23.54
N GLU A 23 11.32 17.80 24.54
CA GLU A 23 10.43 16.65 24.41
C GLU A 23 8.97 17.09 24.18
N SER A 24 8.66 18.39 24.32
CA SER A 24 7.31 18.91 24.09
C SER A 24 6.82 18.75 22.65
N ASN A 25 7.75 18.57 21.70
CA ASN A 25 7.46 18.32 20.29
C ASN A 25 7.67 16.87 19.85
N ILE A 26 7.94 15.95 20.79
CA ILE A 26 7.96 14.54 20.48
C ILE A 26 6.50 14.11 20.33
N TYR A 27 6.12 13.80 19.07
CA TYR A 27 4.82 13.23 18.79
C TYR A 27 4.75 11.84 19.42
N VAL A 28 3.92 11.72 20.44
CA VAL A 28 3.61 10.41 21.07
C VAL A 28 2.36 9.89 20.41
N PHE A 29 2.45 8.71 19.81
CA PHE A 29 1.27 7.98 19.34
C PHE A 29 0.37 7.70 20.55
N ASN A 30 -0.83 8.27 20.57
CA ASN A 30 -1.83 8.04 21.63
C ASN A 30 -2.89 7.00 21.20
N GLY A 31 -2.91 6.64 19.92
CA GLY A 31 -3.83 5.69 19.31
C GLY A 31 -3.10 4.49 18.69
N LYS A 32 -3.87 3.66 17.99
CA LYS A 32 -3.34 2.52 17.25
C LYS A 32 -2.94 2.96 15.85
N SER A 33 -1.80 2.44 15.38
CA SER A 33 -1.38 2.56 14.00
C SER A 33 -2.19 1.63 13.09
N ILE A 34 -2.09 1.82 11.78
CA ILE A 34 -2.66 0.89 10.79
C ILE A 34 -2.08 -0.52 10.99
N ALA A 35 -0.77 -0.64 11.23
CA ALA A 35 -0.13 -1.93 11.48
C ALA A 35 -0.70 -2.64 12.71
N ASP A 36 -1.00 -1.89 13.80
CA ASP A 36 -1.60 -2.46 15.00
C ASP A 36 -2.99 -3.03 14.72
N TYR A 37 -3.84 -2.30 13.98
CA TYR A 37 -5.16 -2.80 13.59
C TYR A 37 -5.08 -4.07 12.75
N ILE A 38 -4.19 -4.11 11.75
CA ILE A 38 -4.01 -5.27 10.89
C ILE A 38 -3.49 -6.47 11.70
N LYS A 39 -2.56 -6.25 12.62
CA LYS A 39 -1.96 -7.29 13.47
C LYS A 39 -2.96 -7.93 14.42
N GLU A 40 -3.90 -7.13 14.95
CA GLU A 40 -4.89 -7.58 15.92
C GLU A 40 -6.09 -8.29 15.30
N ASP A 41 -6.34 -8.07 14.00
CA ASP A 41 -7.47 -8.68 13.29
C ASP A 41 -7.07 -10.04 12.68
N PRO A 42 -7.64 -11.17 13.18
CA PRO A 42 -7.33 -12.49 12.64
C PRO A 42 -7.64 -12.65 11.15
N ASP A 43 -8.63 -11.92 10.62
CA ASP A 43 -9.03 -11.99 9.21
C ASP A 43 -8.07 -11.25 8.27
N LEU A 44 -7.12 -10.48 8.83
CA LEU A 44 -6.10 -9.72 8.11
C LEU A 44 -4.68 -10.29 8.31
N SER A 45 -4.55 -11.43 8.99
CA SER A 45 -3.26 -12.03 9.37
C SER A 45 -2.37 -12.36 8.16
N TYR A 46 -2.96 -12.70 7.01
CA TYR A 46 -2.20 -12.96 5.78
C TYR A 46 -1.59 -11.67 5.21
N TYR A 47 -2.32 -10.58 5.26
CA TYR A 47 -1.78 -9.30 4.84
C TYR A 47 -0.71 -8.81 5.82
N TYR A 48 -0.87 -9.04 7.13
CA TYR A 48 0.19 -8.76 8.11
C TYR A 48 1.47 -9.55 7.81
N PHE A 49 1.34 -10.83 7.46
CA PHE A 49 2.47 -11.64 7.00
C PHE A 49 3.16 -10.99 5.77
N MET A 50 2.39 -10.51 4.77
CA MET A 50 2.97 -9.82 3.61
C MET A 50 3.72 -8.54 3.99
N LEU A 51 3.20 -7.75 4.95
CA LEU A 51 3.88 -6.55 5.46
C LEU A 51 5.25 -6.87 6.05
N GLN A 52 5.39 -7.99 6.76
CA GLN A 52 6.65 -8.44 7.37
C GLN A 52 7.69 -8.92 6.33
N HIS A 53 7.24 -9.33 5.14
CA HIS A 53 8.11 -9.82 4.06
C HIS A 53 8.40 -8.74 3.00
N ALA A 54 7.59 -7.68 2.95
CA ALA A 54 7.80 -6.54 2.07
C ALA A 54 8.80 -5.55 2.68
N LYS A 55 9.85 -5.18 1.92
CA LYS A 55 10.91 -4.26 2.38
C LYS A 55 10.56 -2.82 2.09
N SER A 56 10.68 -1.93 3.06
CA SER A 56 10.35 -0.51 2.95
C SER A 56 11.39 0.35 2.20
N GLY A 57 12.42 -0.27 1.63
CA GLY A 57 13.53 0.45 1.00
C GLY A 57 14.57 1.02 1.99
N LYS A 58 14.25 1.18 3.26
CA LYS A 58 15.21 1.51 4.31
C LYS A 58 15.93 0.23 4.76
N LYS A 59 17.25 0.29 4.93
CA LYS A 59 18.06 -0.88 5.27
C LYS A 59 17.54 -1.59 6.52
N GLY A 60 17.06 -2.83 6.34
CA GLY A 60 16.58 -3.69 7.42
C GLY A 60 15.17 -3.40 7.96
N SER A 61 14.42 -2.49 7.33
CA SER A 61 13.05 -2.20 7.72
C SER A 61 12.05 -2.84 6.76
N THR A 62 10.97 -3.34 7.31
CA THR A 62 9.83 -3.94 6.62
C THR A 62 8.62 -2.99 6.64
N MET A 63 7.57 -3.33 5.89
CA MET A 63 6.42 -2.45 5.71
C MET A 63 5.51 -2.37 6.94
N ASP A 64 5.50 -3.41 7.80
CA ASP A 64 4.83 -3.34 9.11
C ASP A 64 5.42 -2.21 9.96
N HIS A 65 6.76 -2.10 10.07
CA HIS A 65 7.41 -1.00 10.78
C HIS A 65 7.16 0.37 10.13
N LEU A 66 6.98 0.43 8.80
CA LEU A 66 6.61 1.67 8.15
C LEU A 66 5.21 2.11 8.56
N LEU A 67 4.26 1.19 8.59
CA LEU A 67 2.87 1.46 8.97
C LEU A 67 2.67 1.58 10.49
N GLU A 68 3.67 1.27 11.32
CA GLU A 68 3.73 1.66 12.74
C GLU A 68 4.17 3.11 12.92
N ALA A 69 4.88 3.66 11.94
CA ALA A 69 5.42 5.02 12.02
C ALA A 69 4.37 6.08 11.64
N ARG A 70 4.68 7.33 11.99
CA ARG A 70 3.89 8.49 11.59
C ARG A 70 3.86 8.62 10.06
N GLY A 71 2.68 8.94 9.53
CA GLY A 71 2.45 9.16 8.10
C GLY A 71 1.01 9.56 7.85
N ASN A 72 0.64 9.68 6.58
CA ASN A 72 -0.74 9.91 6.12
C ASN A 72 -1.07 8.84 5.09
N TYR A 73 -1.24 7.61 5.57
CA TYR A 73 -1.42 6.46 4.71
C TYR A 73 -2.89 6.19 4.42
N THR A 74 -3.17 5.82 3.18
CA THR A 74 -4.40 5.14 2.81
C THR A 74 -4.05 3.72 2.43
N VAL A 75 -4.61 2.74 3.14
CA VAL A 75 -4.26 1.33 2.95
C VAL A 75 -5.50 0.53 2.59
N PHE A 76 -5.45 -0.15 1.44
CA PHE A 76 -6.46 -1.10 1.00
C PHE A 76 -6.05 -2.50 1.43
N VAL A 77 -6.59 -2.96 2.54
CA VAL A 77 -6.17 -4.20 3.21
C VAL A 77 -7.02 -5.37 2.72
N PRO A 78 -6.46 -6.33 1.97
CA PRO A 78 -7.17 -7.52 1.54
C PRO A 78 -7.39 -8.48 2.73
N THR A 79 -8.57 -9.10 2.78
CA THR A 79 -8.86 -10.17 3.74
C THR A 79 -7.99 -11.41 3.47
N ASN A 80 -7.88 -12.31 4.46
CA ASN A 80 -7.18 -13.59 4.28
C ASN A 80 -7.71 -14.36 3.07
N ASN A 81 -9.03 -14.38 2.88
CA ASN A 81 -9.66 -15.04 1.74
C ASN A 81 -9.24 -14.39 0.41
N ALA A 82 -9.15 -13.05 0.37
CA ALA A 82 -8.71 -12.33 -0.83
C ALA A 82 -7.25 -12.65 -1.17
N VAL A 83 -6.36 -12.69 -0.17
CA VAL A 83 -4.96 -13.07 -0.36
C VAL A 83 -4.84 -14.52 -0.81
N GLN A 84 -5.55 -15.45 -0.16
CA GLN A 84 -5.53 -16.86 -0.53
C GLN A 84 -5.96 -17.07 -1.98
N HIS A 85 -7.09 -16.49 -2.39
CA HIS A 85 -7.56 -16.60 -3.78
C HIS A 85 -6.56 -16.04 -4.79
N TYR A 86 -5.89 -14.96 -4.45
CA TYR A 86 -4.86 -14.39 -5.30
C TYR A 86 -3.66 -15.34 -5.45
N LEU A 87 -3.13 -15.86 -4.33
CA LEU A 87 -2.01 -16.79 -4.34
C LEU A 87 -2.35 -18.08 -5.06
N ASP A 88 -3.53 -18.68 -4.81
CA ASP A 88 -4.02 -19.86 -5.50
C ASP A 88 -4.03 -19.66 -7.02
N SER A 89 -4.43 -18.47 -7.47
CA SER A 89 -4.50 -18.12 -8.87
C SER A 89 -3.12 -18.00 -9.52
N ILE A 90 -2.21 -17.20 -8.92
CA ILE A 90 -0.89 -16.94 -9.53
C ILE A 90 0.02 -18.17 -9.51
N PHE A 91 -0.11 -19.04 -8.50
CA PHE A 91 0.67 -20.27 -8.40
C PHE A 91 -0.06 -21.49 -8.96
N SER A 92 -1.29 -21.32 -9.44
CA SER A 92 -2.14 -22.41 -9.95
C SER A 92 -2.24 -23.59 -8.98
N THR A 93 -2.27 -23.31 -7.68
CA THR A 93 -2.23 -24.30 -6.60
C THR A 93 -3.33 -23.97 -5.57
N PRO A 94 -4.39 -24.76 -5.49
CA PRO A 94 -5.43 -24.57 -4.46
C PRO A 94 -4.87 -24.68 -3.04
N ASN A 95 -5.28 -23.78 -2.16
CA ASN A 95 -4.80 -23.68 -0.78
C ASN A 95 -3.27 -23.54 -0.70
N TYR A 96 -2.72 -22.70 -1.55
CA TYR A 96 -1.28 -22.39 -1.55
C TYR A 96 -0.81 -21.99 -0.15
N ASP A 97 0.31 -22.56 0.30
CA ASP A 97 0.87 -22.24 1.62
C ASP A 97 1.49 -20.86 1.61
N ILE A 98 0.91 -19.94 2.37
CA ILE A 98 1.37 -18.55 2.48
C ILE A 98 2.84 -18.44 2.89
N ASN A 99 3.35 -19.39 3.69
CA ASN A 99 4.73 -19.39 4.13
C ASN A 99 5.74 -19.64 2.98
N GLN A 100 5.27 -20.09 1.83
CA GLN A 100 6.07 -20.30 0.63
C GLN A 100 6.03 -19.08 -0.31
N THR A 101 5.33 -18.02 0.07
CA THR A 101 5.19 -16.82 -0.77
C THR A 101 6.54 -16.11 -0.90
N PRO A 102 7.03 -15.89 -2.13
CA PRO A 102 8.26 -15.13 -2.34
C PRO A 102 8.12 -13.68 -1.84
N ASP A 103 9.18 -13.12 -1.26
CA ASP A 103 9.21 -11.72 -0.79
C ASP A 103 8.81 -10.72 -1.89
N SER A 104 9.13 -11.00 -3.17
CA SER A 104 8.75 -10.16 -4.30
C SER A 104 7.22 -10.10 -4.49
N VAL A 105 6.53 -11.22 -4.35
CA VAL A 105 5.07 -11.28 -4.44
C VAL A 105 4.43 -10.56 -3.25
N ALA A 106 4.97 -10.76 -2.05
CA ALA A 106 4.52 -10.03 -0.87
C ALA A 106 4.70 -8.52 -1.06
N GLN A 107 5.85 -8.09 -1.58
CA GLN A 107 6.13 -6.69 -1.87
C GLN A 107 5.17 -6.10 -2.91
N ASP A 108 4.89 -6.83 -3.99
CA ASP A 108 3.95 -6.38 -5.02
C ASP A 108 2.54 -6.18 -4.45
N ILE A 109 2.04 -7.12 -3.64
CA ILE A 109 0.73 -7.01 -2.98
C ILE A 109 0.70 -5.76 -2.09
N VAL A 110 1.70 -5.58 -1.25
CA VAL A 110 1.76 -4.49 -0.27
C VAL A 110 1.91 -3.14 -0.96
N PHE A 111 2.84 -3.00 -1.91
CA PHE A 111 3.11 -1.72 -2.56
C PHE A 111 1.95 -1.23 -3.41
N ASN A 112 1.17 -2.14 -4.01
CA ASN A 112 -0.01 -1.78 -4.78
C ASN A 112 -1.21 -1.36 -3.90
N SER A 113 -1.20 -1.70 -2.62
CA SER A 113 -2.30 -1.45 -1.69
C SER A 113 -2.11 -0.23 -0.79
N ILE A 114 -0.94 0.42 -0.81
CA ILE A 114 -0.61 1.55 0.06
C ILE A 114 -0.39 2.82 -0.75
N ILE A 115 -1.07 3.89 -0.36
CA ILE A 115 -0.84 5.25 -0.84
C ILE A 115 -0.28 6.05 0.32
N ASP A 116 0.86 6.71 0.12
CA ASP A 116 1.41 7.69 1.05
C ASP A 116 1.08 9.09 0.51
N SER A 117 0.20 9.79 1.20
CA SER A 117 -0.20 11.16 0.84
C SER A 117 0.80 12.21 1.34
N GLU A 118 1.93 11.79 1.92
CA GLU A 118 3.00 12.65 2.45
C GLU A 118 2.48 13.71 3.45
N HIS A 119 2.31 14.96 2.99
CA HIS A 119 1.85 16.08 3.79
C HIS A 119 0.34 16.36 3.68
N ASN A 120 -0.37 15.63 2.82
CA ASN A 120 -1.80 15.77 2.61
C ASN A 120 -2.58 14.74 3.43
N GLU A 121 -3.88 14.96 3.53
CA GLU A 121 -4.75 14.03 4.24
C GLU A 121 -4.85 12.69 3.52
N ALA A 122 -4.85 11.59 4.27
CA ALA A 122 -5.15 10.28 3.76
C ALA A 122 -6.63 10.19 3.33
N TYR A 123 -6.94 9.34 2.37
CA TYR A 123 -8.26 9.26 1.75
C TYR A 123 -9.28 8.53 2.61
N LYS A 124 -10.38 9.23 2.88
CA LYS A 124 -11.66 8.65 3.29
C LYS A 124 -12.52 8.33 2.07
N THR A 125 -13.53 7.48 2.25
CA THR A 125 -14.50 7.20 1.18
C THR A 125 -15.22 8.45 0.70
N THR A 126 -15.41 9.46 1.56
CA THR A 126 -16.01 10.75 1.21
C THR A 126 -15.12 11.62 0.32
N SER A 127 -13.82 11.34 0.27
CA SER A 127 -12.86 12.05 -0.58
C SER A 127 -12.68 11.36 -1.94
N PHE A 128 -13.16 10.14 -2.12
CA PHE A 128 -13.05 9.43 -3.38
C PHE A 128 -13.92 10.06 -4.46
N GLN A 129 -13.35 10.22 -5.63
CA GLN A 129 -14.04 10.59 -6.87
C GLN A 129 -13.90 9.43 -7.86
N GLU A 130 -14.86 9.32 -8.77
CA GLU A 130 -14.74 8.33 -9.85
C GLU A 130 -13.59 8.68 -10.77
N GLY A 131 -12.72 7.70 -11.01
CA GLY A 131 -11.52 7.88 -11.82
C GLY A 131 -10.24 7.65 -11.03
N THR A 132 -9.18 8.32 -11.43
CA THR A 132 -7.84 8.14 -10.89
C THR A 132 -7.67 8.85 -9.53
N ILE A 133 -7.06 8.17 -8.57
CA ILE A 133 -6.64 8.79 -7.30
C ILE A 133 -5.41 9.68 -7.56
N ASP A 134 -5.37 10.87 -6.97
CA ASP A 134 -4.33 11.88 -7.24
C ASP A 134 -2.91 11.44 -6.83
N TYR A 135 -2.78 10.57 -5.83
CA TYR A 135 -1.49 10.07 -5.37
C TYR A 135 -1.25 8.65 -5.83
N LYS A 136 -0.01 8.37 -6.18
CA LYS A 136 0.43 7.04 -6.57
C LYS A 136 0.48 6.10 -5.38
N THR A 137 0.27 4.83 -5.64
CA THR A 137 0.60 3.77 -4.69
C THR A 137 2.12 3.68 -4.53
N MET A 138 2.60 2.96 -3.52
CA MET A 138 4.04 2.72 -3.33
C MET A 138 4.67 1.91 -4.47
N ALA A 139 3.86 1.29 -5.33
CA ALA A 139 4.29 0.67 -6.58
C ALA A 139 4.49 1.67 -7.73
N ASP A 140 4.46 2.99 -7.46
CA ASP A 140 4.63 4.08 -8.43
C ASP A 140 3.57 4.08 -9.54
N ARG A 141 2.35 3.65 -9.25
CA ARG A 141 1.21 3.68 -10.16
C ARG A 141 0.00 4.37 -9.55
N PHE A 142 -0.88 4.89 -10.37
CA PHE A 142 -2.16 5.41 -9.93
C PHE A 142 -3.18 4.26 -9.78
N ALA A 143 -3.92 4.27 -8.67
CA ALA A 143 -5.10 3.44 -8.51
C ALA A 143 -6.33 4.20 -9.02
N THR A 144 -7.37 3.46 -9.38
CA THR A 144 -8.65 4.04 -9.84
C THR A 144 -9.78 3.68 -8.88
N VAL A 145 -10.74 4.59 -8.77
CA VAL A 145 -11.98 4.37 -8.01
C VAL A 145 -13.14 4.28 -8.99
N THR A 146 -13.98 3.28 -8.80
CA THR A 146 -15.28 3.19 -9.50
C THR A 146 -16.40 2.95 -8.50
N PHE A 147 -17.55 3.52 -8.78
CA PHE A 147 -18.75 3.34 -7.98
C PHE A 147 -19.73 2.39 -8.66
N GLY A 148 -20.31 1.52 -7.87
CA GLY A 148 -21.40 0.65 -8.28
C GLY A 148 -22.57 0.77 -7.34
N THR A 149 -23.67 0.13 -7.69
CA THR A 149 -24.86 0.04 -6.82
C THR A 149 -25.18 -1.42 -6.58
N ASN A 150 -25.49 -1.76 -5.35
CA ASN A 150 -26.02 -3.07 -5.05
C ASN A 150 -27.49 -3.11 -5.47
N ASP A 151 -27.85 -3.92 -6.45
CA ASP A 151 -29.19 -4.00 -7.06
C ASP A 151 -30.30 -4.36 -6.04
N THR A 152 -29.95 -5.09 -4.98
CA THR A 152 -30.91 -5.53 -3.97
C THR A 152 -31.13 -4.50 -2.87
N THR A 153 -30.05 -3.79 -2.45
CA THR A 153 -30.11 -2.89 -1.30
C THR A 153 -30.05 -1.42 -1.67
N GLY A 154 -29.71 -1.09 -2.92
CA GLY A 154 -29.48 0.28 -3.39
C GLY A 154 -28.25 0.95 -2.79
N LYS A 155 -27.44 0.24 -2.00
CA LYS A 155 -26.23 0.79 -1.39
C LYS A 155 -25.14 1.02 -2.42
N VAL A 156 -24.42 2.13 -2.28
CA VAL A 156 -23.23 2.42 -3.07
C VAL A 156 -22.14 1.41 -2.70
N ARG A 157 -21.48 0.87 -3.71
CA ARG A 157 -20.29 0.02 -3.60
C ARG A 157 -19.12 0.79 -4.19
N ILE A 158 -17.97 0.67 -3.58
CA ILE A 158 -16.74 1.33 -4.01
C ILE A 158 -15.73 0.26 -4.38
N PHE A 159 -15.16 0.40 -5.57
CA PHE A 159 -14.17 -0.54 -6.09
C PHE A 159 -12.86 0.20 -6.37
N ILE A 160 -11.76 -0.41 -5.98
CA ILE A 160 -10.42 0.00 -6.35
C ILE A 160 -9.98 -0.86 -7.53
N ASP A 161 -9.45 -0.21 -8.57
CA ASP A 161 -9.04 -0.85 -9.82
C ASP A 161 -10.15 -1.74 -10.43
N ALA A 162 -11.39 -1.30 -10.31
CA ALA A 162 -12.62 -1.94 -10.82
C ALA A 162 -12.99 -3.31 -10.18
N PHE A 163 -12.10 -3.96 -9.43
CA PHE A 163 -12.32 -5.32 -8.95
C PHE A 163 -12.27 -5.49 -7.43
N SER A 164 -11.50 -4.66 -6.73
CA SER A 164 -11.30 -4.77 -5.29
C SER A 164 -12.35 -3.94 -4.57
N GLU A 165 -13.48 -4.56 -4.18
CA GLU A 165 -14.57 -3.88 -3.47
C GLU A 165 -14.16 -3.59 -2.02
N ILE A 166 -14.40 -2.36 -1.58
CA ILE A 166 -14.28 -1.98 -0.17
C ILE A 166 -15.47 -2.57 0.60
N THR A 167 -15.17 -3.48 1.52
CA THR A 167 -16.17 -4.16 2.36
C THR A 167 -16.30 -3.55 3.76
N SER A 168 -15.21 -2.99 4.29
CA SER A 168 -15.20 -2.17 5.50
C SER A 168 -14.40 -0.91 5.24
N ALA A 169 -15.06 0.22 5.38
CA ALA A 169 -14.53 1.51 4.98
C ALA A 169 -14.20 2.39 6.19
N ASP A 170 -13.31 3.36 5.97
CA ASP A 170 -13.05 4.46 6.90
C ASP A 170 -12.65 4.01 8.31
N ASN A 171 -11.85 2.94 8.39
CA ASN A 171 -11.26 2.52 9.66
C ASN A 171 -10.12 3.48 10.00
N GLU A 172 -10.37 4.35 10.99
CA GLU A 172 -9.43 5.41 11.40
C GLU A 172 -8.29 4.84 12.23
N ALA A 173 -7.07 5.22 11.85
CA ALA A 173 -5.85 4.96 12.60
C ALA A 173 -5.10 6.27 12.84
N GLU A 174 -4.16 6.29 13.78
CA GLU A 174 -3.36 7.48 14.13
C GLU A 174 -2.54 8.01 12.93
N ASN A 175 -2.20 7.14 11.98
CA ASN A 175 -1.36 7.46 10.83
C ASN A 175 -2.08 7.31 9.49
N GLY A 176 -3.41 7.31 9.47
CA GLY A 176 -4.18 7.33 8.23
C GLY A 176 -5.49 6.55 8.26
N TRP A 177 -5.91 6.11 7.08
CA TRP A 177 -7.18 5.41 6.88
C TRP A 177 -6.95 4.02 6.31
N MET A 178 -7.65 3.04 6.86
CA MET A 178 -7.64 1.67 6.40
C MET A 178 -9.01 1.29 5.81
N HIS A 179 -8.99 0.69 4.63
CA HIS A 179 -10.17 0.16 3.96
C HIS A 179 -9.96 -1.32 3.69
N VAL A 180 -10.83 -2.17 4.23
CA VAL A 180 -10.75 -3.62 3.97
C VAL A 180 -11.38 -3.92 2.62
N VAL A 181 -10.69 -4.72 1.81
CA VAL A 181 -11.12 -5.10 0.46
C VAL A 181 -11.26 -6.61 0.31
N ASN A 182 -12.18 -7.02 -0.58
CA ASN A 182 -12.48 -8.42 -0.84
C ASN A 182 -11.56 -9.08 -1.90
N ARG A 183 -10.66 -8.30 -2.51
CA ARG A 183 -9.65 -8.77 -3.46
C ARG A 183 -8.35 -7.99 -3.27
N VAL A 184 -7.23 -8.62 -3.61
CA VAL A 184 -5.93 -7.96 -3.63
C VAL A 184 -5.94 -6.86 -4.70
N VAL A 185 -5.50 -5.65 -4.31
CA VAL A 185 -5.33 -4.53 -5.24
C VAL A 185 -4.04 -4.77 -6.02
N MET A 186 -4.19 -5.15 -7.27
CA MET A 186 -3.05 -5.43 -8.14
C MET A 186 -3.21 -4.67 -9.45
N PRO A 187 -2.09 -4.19 -10.01
CA PRO A 187 -2.12 -3.69 -11.37
C PRO A 187 -2.55 -4.83 -12.29
N TYR A 188 -3.21 -4.48 -13.36
CA TYR A 188 -3.36 -5.43 -14.44
C TYR A 188 -1.96 -5.86 -14.89
N SER A 189 -1.59 -7.09 -14.60
CA SER A 189 -0.37 -7.70 -15.12
C SER A 189 -0.50 -8.00 -16.63
N SER A 190 -1.75 -8.04 -17.10
CA SER A 190 -2.08 -8.26 -18.50
C SER A 190 -2.03 -6.95 -19.26
N THR A 191 -1.31 -6.95 -20.36
CA THR A 191 -1.34 -5.83 -21.30
C THR A 191 -2.72 -5.71 -21.94
N LEU A 192 -3.06 -4.55 -22.53
CA LEU A 192 -4.32 -4.38 -23.22
C LEU A 192 -4.58 -5.48 -24.27
N PRO A 193 -3.60 -5.92 -25.08
CA PRO A 193 -3.75 -7.10 -25.93
C PRO A 193 -4.13 -8.38 -25.22
N ASP A 194 -3.55 -8.63 -24.04
CA ASP A 194 -3.85 -9.85 -23.25
C ASP A 194 -5.27 -9.81 -22.69
N LEU A 195 -5.72 -8.65 -22.21
CA LEU A 195 -7.10 -8.44 -21.76
C LEU A 195 -8.11 -8.67 -22.88
N ILE A 196 -7.83 -8.16 -24.08
CA ILE A 196 -8.66 -8.36 -25.28
C ILE A 196 -8.69 -9.84 -25.66
N ALA A 197 -7.54 -10.53 -25.61
CA ALA A 197 -7.45 -11.95 -25.94
C ALA A 197 -8.23 -12.85 -24.98
N GLY A 198 -8.39 -12.42 -23.72
CA GLY A 198 -9.17 -13.13 -22.70
C GLY A 198 -10.69 -12.93 -22.78
N GLN A 199 -11.19 -12.11 -23.71
CA GLN A 199 -12.62 -11.82 -23.83
C GLN A 199 -13.25 -12.55 -25.02
N ASP A 200 -14.17 -13.49 -24.74
CA ASP A 200 -14.86 -14.30 -25.77
C ASP A 200 -15.62 -13.44 -26.80
N ASN A 201 -16.16 -12.30 -26.39
CA ASN A 201 -16.88 -11.37 -27.26
C ASN A 201 -15.97 -10.52 -28.14
N LEU A 202 -14.65 -10.55 -27.94
CA LEU A 202 -13.65 -9.78 -28.68
C LEU A 202 -12.73 -10.67 -29.55
N LEU A 203 -13.08 -11.93 -29.79
CA LEU A 203 -12.24 -12.89 -30.54
C LEU A 203 -11.80 -12.38 -31.91
N ILE A 204 -12.70 -11.77 -32.68
CA ILE A 204 -12.37 -11.22 -34.01
C ILE A 204 -11.40 -10.06 -33.89
N PHE A 205 -11.62 -9.17 -32.94
CA PHE A 205 -10.74 -8.01 -32.71
C PHE A 205 -9.37 -8.48 -32.19
N SER A 206 -9.34 -9.43 -31.29
CA SER A 206 -8.12 -10.09 -30.81
C SER A 206 -7.31 -10.66 -31.98
N HIS A 207 -7.96 -11.46 -32.85
CA HIS A 207 -7.30 -12.04 -34.02
C HIS A 207 -6.70 -10.97 -34.94
N LEU A 208 -7.42 -9.90 -35.23
CA LEU A 208 -6.93 -8.78 -36.04
C LEU A 208 -5.73 -8.09 -35.38
N LEU A 209 -5.76 -7.89 -34.09
CA LEU A 209 -4.72 -7.24 -33.30
C LEU A 209 -3.41 -8.05 -33.36
N PHE A 210 -3.50 -9.38 -33.29
CA PHE A 210 -2.34 -10.29 -33.37
C PHE A 210 -1.82 -10.43 -34.82
N THR A 211 -2.70 -10.41 -35.82
CA THR A 211 -2.30 -10.57 -37.24
C THR A 211 -1.73 -9.31 -37.87
N THR A 212 -2.05 -8.13 -37.32
CA THR A 212 -1.59 -6.83 -37.85
C THR A 212 -0.36 -6.28 -37.10
N ASN A 213 0.24 -7.02 -36.20
CA ASN A 213 1.36 -6.61 -35.31
C ASN A 213 1.08 -5.39 -34.42
N TRP A 214 -0.17 -4.95 -34.32
CA TRP A 214 -0.55 -3.89 -33.38
C TRP A 214 -0.38 -4.30 -31.91
N LYS A 215 -0.31 -5.60 -31.65
CA LYS A 215 -0.02 -6.14 -30.33
C LYS A 215 1.25 -5.52 -29.75
N ASP A 216 2.35 -5.55 -30.50
CA ASP A 216 3.65 -5.08 -30.01
C ASP A 216 3.65 -3.57 -29.76
N SER A 217 2.94 -2.80 -30.59
CA SER A 217 2.77 -1.36 -30.39
C SER A 217 1.98 -1.03 -29.12
N LEU A 218 0.91 -1.79 -28.84
CA LEU A 218 0.10 -1.58 -27.65
C LEU A 218 0.75 -2.10 -26.36
N GLN A 219 1.63 -3.10 -26.46
CA GLN A 219 2.44 -3.56 -25.32
C GLN A 219 3.55 -2.57 -24.95
N ALA A 220 4.05 -1.81 -25.93
CA ALA A 220 5.09 -0.81 -25.72
C ALA A 220 4.56 0.48 -25.06
N ILE A 221 3.24 0.74 -25.14
CA ILE A 221 2.61 1.86 -24.44
C ILE A 221 2.45 1.44 -22.97
N ARG A 222 3.48 1.68 -22.20
CA ARG A 222 3.36 1.76 -20.74
C ARG A 222 3.08 3.21 -20.40
N ASP A 223 2.18 3.44 -19.46
CA ASP A 223 1.88 4.77 -18.94
C ASP A 223 3.20 5.45 -18.54
N GLU A 224 3.55 6.54 -19.26
CA GLU A 224 4.61 7.46 -18.87
C GLU A 224 4.10 8.36 -17.74
#